data_6d4e361cbf8aa936e93f1b2bcd7b4247
#
_entry.id   6d4e361cbf8aa936e93f1b2bcd7b4247
#
_cell.length_a   1.000
_cell.length_b   1.000
_cell.length_c   1.000
_cell.angle_alpha   90.00
_cell.angle_beta   90.00
_cell.angle_gamma   90.00
#
_symmetry.space_group_name_H-M   'P 1'
#
loop_
_entity.id
_entity.type
_entity.pdbx_description
1 polymer ?
#
loop_
_entity_poly.entity_id
_entity_poly.type
_entity_poly.pdbx_seq_one_letter_code
_entity_poly.pdbx_strand_id
1 'polypeptide(L)'
;MARKPAKMYRQVKGQAYTRREYTGGVPNNRILRYHMGNRKVAEAGGFEVVLELTVDNAVQIRDTALEAARQVSNATIRNAAGDMGYALRIHKYPHNILRENKQATGAGADRVSQGMRLSFGKNVGTAARVQKNDVIVSVQTTAEFYAEARDSPVSYTHLTLPTKA
;
A
#
# COMPACT_ATOMS: atom_id res chain seq x y z
N MET A 1 10.84 5.72 -17.43
CA MET A 1 11.74 6.10 -16.32
C MET A 1 11.23 5.46 -15.03
N ALA A 2 12.13 4.87 -14.21
CA ALA A 2 11.79 4.27 -12.93
C ALA A 2 11.32 5.32 -11.91
N ARG A 3 10.42 4.93 -11.00
CA ARG A 3 10.02 5.77 -9.86
C ARG A 3 11.16 5.84 -8.84
N LYS A 4 11.24 6.94 -8.09
CA LYS A 4 12.17 7.05 -6.96
C LYS A 4 11.93 5.96 -5.91
N PRO A 5 12.95 5.55 -5.13
CA PRO A 5 12.80 4.54 -4.08
C PRO A 5 11.70 4.86 -3.07
N ALA A 6 11.05 3.85 -2.50
CA ALA A 6 9.95 4.01 -1.54
C ALA A 6 10.36 4.80 -0.28
N LYS A 7 11.62 4.68 0.17
CA LYS A 7 12.15 5.39 1.33
C LYS A 7 12.01 6.92 1.25
N MET A 8 12.02 7.48 0.02
CA MET A 8 11.88 8.93 -0.18
C MET A 8 10.44 9.44 0.07
N TYR A 9 9.46 8.56 -0.03
CA TYR A 9 8.04 8.90 0.17
C TYR A 9 7.49 8.40 1.50
N ARG A 10 8.28 7.71 2.31
CA ARG A 10 7.82 7.07 3.55
C ARG A 10 7.32 8.08 4.60
N GLN A 11 7.99 9.21 4.74
CA GLN A 11 7.63 10.21 5.75
C GLN A 11 6.36 10.96 5.37
N VAL A 12 5.46 11.12 6.33
CA VAL A 12 4.28 11.97 6.21
C VAL A 12 4.71 13.41 6.43
N LYS A 13 4.71 14.22 5.37
CA LYS A 13 5.04 15.66 5.44
C LYS A 13 3.86 16.49 4.97
N GLY A 14 3.48 17.50 5.74
CA GLY A 14 2.43 18.45 5.40
C GLY A 14 1.05 17.80 5.17
N GLN A 15 0.18 18.52 4.51
CA GLN A 15 -1.16 18.04 4.16
C GLN A 15 -1.13 17.05 2.99
N ALA A 16 -2.14 16.17 2.90
CA ALA A 16 -2.30 15.28 1.78
C ALA A 16 -2.60 16.05 0.50
N TYR A 17 -1.91 15.70 -0.58
CA TYR A 17 -2.19 16.28 -1.89
C TYR A 17 -3.26 15.45 -2.60
N THR A 18 -4.51 15.92 -2.49
CA THR A 18 -5.70 15.19 -2.98
C THR A 18 -6.52 15.98 -3.99
N ARG A 19 -6.16 17.23 -4.29
CA ARG A 19 -6.88 18.12 -5.21
C ARG A 19 -6.77 17.63 -6.66
N ARG A 20 -7.75 16.87 -7.09
CA ARG A 20 -7.79 16.26 -8.42
C ARG A 20 -7.89 17.27 -9.55
N GLU A 21 -8.64 18.33 -9.36
CA GLU A 21 -8.85 19.41 -10.32
C GLU A 21 -7.56 20.15 -10.73
N TYR A 22 -6.59 20.24 -9.81
CA TYR A 22 -5.31 20.94 -10.05
C TYR A 22 -4.16 20.01 -10.45
N THR A 23 -4.39 18.71 -10.57
CA THR A 23 -3.29 17.76 -10.77
C THR A 23 -3.04 17.38 -12.21
N GLY A 24 -3.83 17.86 -13.18
CA GLY A 24 -3.71 17.46 -14.58
C GLY A 24 -4.00 15.98 -14.83
N GLY A 25 -4.63 15.30 -13.87
CA GLY A 25 -4.98 13.89 -13.91
C GLY A 25 -4.45 13.13 -12.68
N VAL A 26 -5.28 12.25 -12.13
CA VAL A 26 -4.89 11.37 -11.01
C VAL A 26 -4.36 10.06 -11.59
N PRO A 27 -3.16 9.61 -11.20
CA PRO A 27 -2.67 8.30 -11.62
C PRO A 27 -3.65 7.19 -11.19
N ASN A 28 -3.86 6.21 -12.06
CA ASN A 28 -4.71 5.08 -11.73
C ASN A 28 -4.18 4.34 -10.51
N ASN A 29 -5.09 4.01 -9.58
CA ASN A 29 -4.78 3.16 -8.45
C ASN A 29 -4.43 1.74 -8.94
N ARG A 30 -3.35 1.18 -8.41
CA ARG A 30 -2.89 -0.16 -8.79
C ARG A 30 -3.47 -1.28 -7.94
N ILE A 31 -4.18 -0.97 -6.88
CA ILE A 31 -4.85 -1.98 -6.06
C ILE A 31 -6.10 -2.45 -6.79
N LEU A 32 -6.13 -3.72 -7.16
CA LEU A 32 -7.23 -4.30 -7.93
C LEU A 32 -8.46 -4.57 -7.08
N ARG A 33 -8.26 -5.08 -5.86
CA ARG A 33 -9.35 -5.47 -4.95
C ARG A 33 -8.97 -5.15 -3.51
N TYR A 34 -9.97 -4.77 -2.71
CA TYR A 34 -9.82 -4.48 -1.27
C TYR A 34 -10.34 -5.61 -0.39
N HIS A 35 -11.22 -6.44 -0.92
CA HIS A 35 -11.81 -7.59 -0.24
C HIS A 35 -11.55 -8.85 -1.05
N MET A 36 -11.09 -9.91 -0.41
CA MET A 36 -10.82 -11.22 -0.99
C MET A 36 -11.33 -12.32 -0.07
N GLY A 37 -11.55 -13.52 -0.62
CA GLY A 37 -12.11 -14.65 0.11
C GLY A 37 -13.62 -14.55 0.34
N ASN A 38 -14.12 -15.24 1.36
CA ASN A 38 -15.55 -15.37 1.66
C ASN A 38 -16.08 -14.18 2.47
N ARG A 39 -16.41 -13.09 1.79
CA ARG A 39 -16.94 -11.87 2.39
C ARG A 39 -18.27 -12.10 3.11
N LYS A 40 -19.15 -12.96 2.60
CA LYS A 40 -20.48 -13.21 3.20
C LYS A 40 -20.37 -13.80 4.59
N VAL A 41 -19.50 -14.79 4.77
CA VAL A 41 -19.24 -15.42 6.07
C VAL A 41 -18.56 -14.41 7.01
N ALA A 42 -17.64 -13.61 6.52
CA ALA A 42 -16.98 -12.56 7.31
C ALA A 42 -17.96 -11.50 7.85
N GLU A 43 -18.89 -11.05 7.02
CA GLU A 43 -19.93 -10.08 7.42
C GLU A 43 -20.95 -10.69 8.41
N ALA A 44 -21.21 -12.00 8.32
CA ALA A 44 -22.05 -12.73 9.25
C ALA A 44 -21.35 -13.09 10.58
N GLY A 45 -20.04 -12.80 10.73
CA GLY A 45 -19.27 -13.16 11.92
C GLY A 45 -18.96 -14.66 12.03
N GLY A 46 -18.94 -15.38 10.90
CA GLY A 46 -18.74 -16.83 10.88
C GLY A 46 -17.29 -17.31 11.00
N PHE A 47 -16.33 -16.38 11.14
CA PHE A 47 -14.93 -16.70 11.42
C PHE A 47 -14.60 -16.45 12.88
N GLU A 48 -13.92 -17.42 13.51
CA GLU A 48 -13.56 -17.37 14.93
C GLU A 48 -12.37 -16.46 15.23
N VAL A 49 -11.44 -16.37 14.28
CA VAL A 49 -10.18 -15.65 14.45
C VAL A 49 -10.14 -14.42 13.55
N VAL A 50 -9.81 -13.28 14.14
CA VAL A 50 -9.56 -12.01 13.42
C VAL A 50 -8.16 -11.53 13.75
N LEU A 51 -7.31 -11.44 12.74
CA LEU A 51 -5.94 -10.94 12.85
C LEU A 51 -5.84 -9.61 12.12
N GLU A 52 -5.22 -8.63 12.78
CA GLU A 52 -5.04 -7.29 12.24
C GLU A 52 -3.57 -6.90 12.22
N LEU A 53 -3.12 -6.41 11.06
CA LEU A 53 -1.81 -5.81 10.92
C LEU A 53 -1.91 -4.31 11.18
N THR A 54 -1.33 -3.85 12.30
CA THR A 54 -1.29 -2.44 12.70
C THR A 54 0.06 -1.80 12.43
N VAL A 55 0.10 -0.47 12.42
CA VAL A 55 1.28 0.34 12.13
C VAL A 55 1.86 0.94 13.40
N ASP A 56 3.17 0.78 13.62
CA ASP A 56 3.86 1.36 14.78
C ASP A 56 4.15 2.86 14.64
N ASN A 57 4.40 3.33 13.42
CA ASN A 57 4.78 4.71 13.13
C ASN A 57 3.96 5.30 11.98
N ALA A 58 3.71 6.61 12.03
CA ALA A 58 3.04 7.31 10.94
C ALA A 58 3.90 7.28 9.66
N VAL A 59 3.38 6.65 8.60
CA VAL A 59 4.10 6.45 7.34
C VAL A 59 3.18 6.61 6.13
N GLN A 60 3.80 6.75 4.95
CA GLN A 60 3.11 6.64 3.67
C GLN A 60 3.46 5.33 2.98
N ILE A 61 2.43 4.60 2.54
CA ILE A 61 2.55 3.33 1.84
C ILE A 61 2.08 3.53 0.40
N ARG A 62 2.93 3.20 -0.57
CA ARG A 62 2.56 3.33 -1.99
C ARG A 62 1.49 2.31 -2.40
N ASP A 63 0.69 2.67 -3.40
CA ASP A 63 -0.29 1.79 -4.04
C ASP A 63 0.31 0.46 -4.50
N THR A 64 1.51 0.51 -5.10
CA THR A 64 2.23 -0.70 -5.55
C THR A 64 2.65 -1.60 -4.39
N ALA A 65 2.98 -1.03 -3.23
CA ALA A 65 3.34 -1.79 -2.05
C ALA A 65 2.11 -2.47 -1.43
N LEU A 66 0.97 -1.76 -1.37
CA LEU A 66 -0.30 -2.34 -0.91
C LEU A 66 -0.78 -3.46 -1.84
N GLU A 67 -0.60 -3.31 -3.17
CA GLU A 67 -0.94 -4.38 -4.11
C GLU A 67 -0.03 -5.60 -3.95
N ALA A 68 1.27 -5.42 -3.77
CA ALA A 68 2.19 -6.52 -3.50
C ALA A 68 1.82 -7.25 -2.18
N ALA A 69 1.48 -6.49 -1.14
CA ALA A 69 0.97 -7.05 0.12
C ALA A 69 -0.26 -7.91 -0.10
N ARG A 70 -1.24 -7.34 -0.81
CA ARG A 70 -2.48 -8.04 -1.13
C ARG A 70 -2.22 -9.37 -1.84
N GLN A 71 -1.36 -9.36 -2.87
CA GLN A 71 -1.07 -10.55 -3.66
C GLN A 71 -0.39 -11.63 -2.82
N VAL A 72 0.66 -11.27 -2.08
CA VAL A 72 1.41 -12.23 -1.26
C VAL A 72 0.52 -12.78 -0.14
N SER A 73 -0.15 -11.90 0.63
CA SER A 73 -1.02 -12.33 1.72
C SER A 73 -2.16 -13.23 1.23
N ASN A 74 -2.80 -12.85 0.12
CA ASN A 74 -3.88 -13.65 -0.46
C ASN A 74 -3.38 -15.01 -0.96
N ALA A 75 -2.22 -15.08 -1.61
CA ALA A 75 -1.66 -16.34 -2.09
C ALA A 75 -1.33 -17.29 -0.93
N THR A 76 -0.71 -16.78 0.12
CA THR A 76 -0.33 -17.57 1.30
C THR A 76 -1.56 -18.19 1.96
N ILE A 77 -2.55 -17.36 2.32
CA ILE A 77 -3.74 -17.86 3.03
C ILE A 77 -4.65 -18.73 2.16
N ARG A 78 -4.76 -18.40 0.86
CA ARG A 78 -5.54 -19.19 -0.10
C ARG A 78 -5.00 -20.61 -0.28
N ASN A 79 -3.67 -20.74 -0.32
CA ASN A 79 -3.02 -22.05 -0.46
C ASN A 79 -3.27 -22.94 0.76
N ALA A 80 -3.43 -22.37 1.95
CA ALA A 80 -3.70 -23.10 3.17
C ALA A 80 -5.19 -23.37 3.40
N ALA A 81 -6.03 -22.33 3.35
CA ALA A 81 -7.45 -22.39 3.75
C ALA A 81 -8.43 -22.57 2.58
N GLY A 82 -7.94 -22.52 1.32
CA GLY A 82 -8.81 -22.51 0.14
C GLY A 82 -9.60 -21.20 0.00
N ASP A 83 -10.42 -21.07 -1.04
CA ASP A 83 -11.15 -19.82 -1.35
C ASP A 83 -12.26 -19.46 -0.34
N MET A 84 -12.80 -20.44 0.39
CA MET A 84 -13.92 -20.26 1.30
C MET A 84 -13.53 -20.18 2.78
N GLY A 85 -12.31 -20.58 3.15
CA GLY A 85 -11.86 -20.68 4.55
C GLY A 85 -11.31 -19.38 5.14
N TYR A 86 -11.29 -18.30 4.38
CA TYR A 86 -10.76 -17.01 4.86
C TYR A 86 -11.49 -15.81 4.28
N ALA A 87 -11.30 -14.66 4.92
CA ALA A 87 -11.60 -13.35 4.35
C ALA A 87 -10.45 -12.38 4.65
N LEU A 88 -9.93 -11.71 3.62
CA LEU A 88 -8.86 -10.74 3.73
C LEU A 88 -9.35 -9.38 3.25
N ARG A 89 -9.08 -8.34 4.05
CA ARG A 89 -9.49 -6.97 3.75
C ARG A 89 -8.33 -6.00 3.91
N ILE A 90 -8.17 -5.11 2.92
CA ILE A 90 -7.29 -3.94 3.01
C ILE A 90 -8.13 -2.75 3.45
N HIS A 91 -7.75 -2.11 4.57
CA HIS A 91 -8.50 -1.01 5.18
C HIS A 91 -8.09 0.37 4.67
N LYS A 92 -6.88 0.51 4.13
CA LYS A 92 -6.34 1.82 3.74
C LYS A 92 -6.37 2.02 2.23
N TYR A 93 -6.90 3.18 1.83
CA TYR A 93 -7.00 3.59 0.43
C TYR A 93 -5.92 4.62 0.08
N PRO A 94 -5.21 4.50 -1.06
CA PRO A 94 -4.17 5.45 -1.46
C PRO A 94 -4.79 6.73 -2.06
N HIS A 95 -5.08 7.70 -1.22
CA HIS A 95 -5.64 9.00 -1.63
C HIS A 95 -4.58 10.05 -1.96
N ASN A 96 -3.39 9.98 -1.32
CA ASN A 96 -2.37 10.97 -1.50
C ASN A 96 -1.66 10.82 -2.83
N ILE A 97 -1.58 11.88 -3.63
CA ILE A 97 -0.93 11.88 -4.93
C ILE A 97 0.55 12.17 -4.75
N LEU A 98 1.38 11.26 -5.26
CA LEU A 98 2.83 11.41 -5.27
C LEU A 98 3.27 12.11 -6.54
N ARG A 99 4.18 13.09 -6.38
CA ARG A 99 4.74 13.87 -7.47
C ARG A 99 6.25 13.72 -7.51
N GLU A 100 6.80 13.76 -8.71
CA GLU A 100 8.24 13.80 -8.95
C GLU A 100 8.59 14.86 -9.99
N ASN A 101 9.55 15.72 -9.66
CA ASN A 101 10.22 16.54 -10.66
C ASN A 101 11.40 15.74 -11.20
N LYS A 102 11.25 15.18 -12.40
CA LYS A 102 12.29 14.39 -13.06
C LYS A 102 13.16 15.34 -13.87
N GLN A 103 14.38 15.56 -13.40
CA GLN A 103 15.39 16.32 -14.14
C GLN A 103 16.14 15.38 -15.08
N ALA A 104 16.48 15.85 -16.26
CA ALA A 104 17.37 15.14 -17.14
C ALA A 104 18.78 15.08 -16.50
N THR A 105 19.47 13.96 -16.66
CA THR A 105 20.84 13.75 -16.21
C THR A 105 21.71 13.42 -17.42
N GLY A 106 22.89 14.03 -17.50
CA GLY A 106 23.84 13.82 -18.59
C GLY A 106 24.22 15.10 -19.33
N ALA A 107 25.04 14.99 -20.34
CA ALA A 107 25.49 16.11 -21.17
C ALA A 107 24.27 16.77 -21.86
N GLY A 108 24.12 18.09 -21.73
CA GLY A 108 23.01 18.84 -22.28
C GLY A 108 21.71 18.78 -21.45
N ALA A 109 21.74 18.29 -20.21
CA ALA A 109 20.60 18.26 -19.32
C ALA A 109 20.00 19.65 -19.04
N ASP A 110 20.82 20.67 -18.99
CA ASP A 110 20.48 22.10 -18.86
C ASP A 110 19.65 22.63 -20.03
N ARG A 111 19.79 22.06 -21.22
CA ARG A 111 18.98 22.40 -22.40
C ARG A 111 17.58 21.78 -22.37
N VAL A 112 17.42 20.65 -21.68
CA VAL A 112 16.18 19.87 -21.61
C VAL A 112 15.39 20.12 -20.34
N SER A 113 16.06 20.39 -19.21
CA SER A 113 15.44 20.66 -17.92
C SER A 113 15.78 22.05 -17.45
N GLN A 114 14.81 22.72 -16.82
CA GLN A 114 14.98 24.06 -16.27
C GLN A 114 15.57 24.06 -14.83
N GLY A 115 16.19 22.95 -14.43
CA GLY A 115 16.71 22.81 -13.06
C GLY A 115 15.62 22.94 -12.01
N MET A 116 15.84 23.79 -11.00
CA MET A 116 14.85 24.08 -9.96
C MET A 116 13.80 25.11 -10.37
N ARG A 117 13.96 25.78 -11.50
CA ARG A 117 12.92 26.64 -12.05
C ARG A 117 11.76 25.75 -12.52
N LEU A 118 10.52 26.10 -12.16
CA LEU A 118 9.33 25.27 -12.41
C LEU A 118 9.48 23.83 -11.82
N SER A 119 10.00 23.74 -10.60
CA SER A 119 10.31 22.48 -9.93
C SER A 119 9.08 21.67 -9.45
N PHE A 120 7.86 22.20 -9.68
CA PHE A 120 6.64 21.48 -9.31
C PHE A 120 6.54 20.15 -10.06
N GLY A 121 6.50 19.03 -9.32
CA GLY A 121 6.55 17.70 -9.88
C GLY A 121 5.28 17.29 -10.63
N LYS A 122 5.44 16.39 -11.59
CA LYS A 122 4.33 15.71 -12.26
C LYS A 122 3.86 14.51 -11.43
N ASN A 123 2.57 14.18 -11.53
CA ASN A 123 1.97 13.05 -10.82
C ASN A 123 2.58 11.73 -11.30
N VAL A 124 3.02 10.87 -10.37
CA VAL A 124 3.64 9.58 -10.69
C VAL A 124 2.95 8.38 -10.06
N GLY A 125 2.12 8.58 -9.06
CA GLY A 125 1.40 7.53 -8.37
C GLY A 125 0.63 8.03 -7.17
N THR A 126 0.08 7.09 -6.41
CA THR A 126 -0.71 7.35 -5.21
C THR A 126 -0.11 6.63 -4.00
N ALA A 127 -0.41 7.11 -2.81
CA ALA A 127 -0.01 6.51 -1.55
C ALA A 127 -1.11 6.65 -0.49
N ALA A 128 -1.20 5.66 0.38
CA ALA A 128 -2.02 5.73 1.59
C ALA A 128 -1.20 6.35 2.72
N ARG A 129 -1.80 7.29 3.45
CA ARG A 129 -1.26 7.80 4.70
C ARG A 129 -1.84 7.01 5.84
N VAL A 130 -0.98 6.48 6.68
CA VAL A 130 -1.36 5.72 7.86
C VAL A 130 -0.75 6.35 9.09
N GLN A 131 -1.51 6.37 10.17
CA GLN A 131 -1.09 6.84 11.48
C GLN A 131 -0.67 5.65 12.36
N LYS A 132 -0.09 5.95 13.50
CA LYS A 132 0.22 4.93 14.51
C LYS A 132 -1.08 4.22 14.95
N ASN A 133 -1.02 2.91 15.09
CA ASN A 133 -2.13 2.01 15.44
C ASN A 133 -3.24 1.88 14.38
N ASP A 134 -3.06 2.46 13.19
CA ASP A 134 -3.98 2.21 12.08
C ASP A 134 -3.87 0.77 11.58
N VAL A 135 -5.01 0.13 11.33
CA VAL A 135 -5.07 -1.19 10.70
C VAL A 135 -4.89 -1.04 9.19
N ILE A 136 -3.93 -1.78 8.62
CA ILE A 136 -3.68 -1.84 7.16
C ILE A 136 -4.44 -3.00 6.54
N VAL A 137 -4.27 -4.19 7.09
CA VAL A 137 -4.83 -5.45 6.59
C VAL A 137 -5.47 -6.19 7.75
N SER A 138 -6.65 -6.74 7.54
CA SER A 138 -7.26 -7.73 8.42
C SER A 138 -7.46 -9.05 7.69
N VAL A 139 -7.19 -10.15 8.39
CA VAL A 139 -7.40 -11.52 7.94
C VAL A 139 -8.33 -12.21 8.94
N GLN A 140 -9.43 -12.75 8.44
CA GLN A 140 -10.37 -13.52 9.23
C GLN A 140 -10.33 -14.98 8.75
N THR A 141 -10.27 -15.91 9.67
CA THR A 141 -10.20 -17.35 9.36
C THR A 141 -10.68 -18.21 10.53
N THR A 142 -10.70 -19.53 10.36
CA THR A 142 -10.92 -20.49 11.43
C THR A 142 -9.65 -20.69 12.26
N ALA A 143 -9.77 -21.23 13.46
CA ALA A 143 -8.65 -21.46 14.38
C ALA A 143 -7.56 -22.38 13.78
N GLU A 144 -7.95 -23.30 12.89
CA GLU A 144 -7.04 -24.25 12.23
C GLU A 144 -5.93 -23.54 11.41
N PHE A 145 -6.26 -22.41 10.76
CA PHE A 145 -5.35 -21.69 9.87
C PHE A 145 -4.73 -20.45 10.53
N TYR A 146 -4.67 -20.42 11.87
CA TYR A 146 -4.14 -19.26 12.61
C TYR A 146 -2.69 -18.94 12.25
N ALA A 147 -1.82 -19.97 12.15
CA ALA A 147 -0.39 -19.76 11.89
C ALA A 147 -0.17 -19.15 10.49
N GLU A 148 -0.82 -19.70 9.49
CA GLU A 148 -0.74 -19.21 8.10
C GLU A 148 -1.36 -17.83 7.96
N ALA A 149 -2.45 -17.57 8.66
CA ALA A 149 -3.09 -16.25 8.66
C ALA A 149 -2.22 -15.19 9.31
N ARG A 150 -1.48 -15.52 10.38
CA ARG A 150 -0.51 -14.64 11.03
C ARG A 150 0.68 -14.34 10.13
N ASP A 151 1.24 -15.36 9.48
CA ASP A 151 2.45 -15.23 8.67
C ASP A 151 2.17 -14.59 7.29
N SER A 152 0.94 -14.66 6.81
CA SER A 152 0.48 -14.10 5.55
C SER A 152 0.78 -12.58 5.42
N PRO A 153 0.35 -11.68 6.34
CA PRO A 153 0.68 -10.26 6.25
C PRO A 153 2.14 -9.95 6.64
N VAL A 154 2.79 -10.80 7.49
CA VAL A 154 4.17 -10.61 7.93
C VAL A 154 5.15 -10.80 6.78
N SER A 155 4.92 -11.73 5.87
CA SER A 155 5.74 -11.95 4.68
C SER A 155 5.91 -10.68 3.82
N TYR A 156 4.93 -9.77 3.88
CA TYR A 156 4.98 -8.49 3.21
C TYR A 156 5.76 -7.41 3.97
N THR A 157 5.69 -7.38 5.30
CA THR A 157 6.35 -6.33 6.12
C THR A 157 7.87 -6.34 5.94
N HIS A 158 8.46 -7.50 5.69
CA HIS A 158 9.89 -7.65 5.39
C HIS A 158 10.33 -6.97 4.07
N LEU A 159 9.43 -6.77 3.12
CA LEU A 159 9.75 -6.20 1.81
C LEU A 159 9.66 -4.66 1.78
N THR A 160 8.91 -4.03 2.67
CA THR A 160 8.57 -2.60 2.51
C THR A 160 8.65 -1.74 3.77
N LEU A 161 8.57 -2.32 4.94
CA LEU A 161 8.70 -1.60 6.22
C LEU A 161 10.03 -1.94 6.87
N PRO A 162 10.73 -0.97 7.52
CA PRO A 162 11.88 -1.30 8.34
C PRO A 162 11.34 -2.10 9.53
N THR A 163 11.51 -3.40 9.50
CA THR A 163 11.39 -4.22 10.69
C THR A 163 12.43 -3.73 11.68
N LYS A 164 11.99 -3.30 12.86
CA LYS A 164 12.87 -3.37 14.01
C LYS A 164 13.21 -4.85 14.21
N ALA A 165 14.47 -5.16 14.00
CA ALA A 165 15.03 -6.40 14.52
C ALA A 165 14.91 -6.37 16.04
#